data_5b324940418664811a1d915e5e1d3b1a
#
_entry.id   5b324940418664811a1d915e5e1d3b1a
#
_cell.length_a   1.000
_cell.length_b   1.000
_cell.length_c   1.000
_cell.angle_alpha   90.00
_cell.angle_beta   90.00
_cell.angle_gamma   90.00
#
_symmetry.space_group_name_H-M   'P 1'
#
loop_
_entity.id
_entity.type
_entity.pdbx_description
1 polymer ?
#
loop_
_entity_poly.entity_id
_entity_poly.type
_entity_poly.pdbx_seq_one_letter_code
_entity_poly.pdbx_strand_id
1 'polypeptide(L)'
;MRRHPVIICLMRCAYQAYTRYNTRQIIAILLHSLHIRATVIASTALAGIIGTIIRQESNIMIHVVLVDDHVVVRSGFAQLLSLEDDLNVIGQFSSAALAWPALMHDDVNVAVMDIAMPDENGLSLLKRLRAQKPGFRAIILSIYDSPTFVQSALDAGASGYLTKRCGPEELVQAVRSVGMGGHYLCADALRALRGGEQPAQVLEVLTPREREVFDLLVKGDSVKEIAFKLDLSHKTVHVHRANVLGKLQCHSTIDLVHFALDHQLLTGH
;
A
#
# COMPACT_ATOMS: atom_id res chain seq x y z
N MET A 1 -7.08 36.27 -23.03
CA MET A 1 -5.68 36.10 -22.62
C MET A 1 -5.26 34.66 -23.00
N ARG A 2 -4.46 34.50 -24.05
CA ARG A 2 -4.00 33.16 -24.49
C ARG A 2 -2.81 32.77 -23.64
N ARG A 3 -2.95 31.72 -22.84
CA ARG A 3 -1.84 31.17 -22.03
C ARG A 3 -0.81 30.52 -22.97
N HIS A 4 0.44 30.95 -22.91
CA HIS A 4 1.53 30.53 -23.77
C HIS A 4 1.77 29.01 -23.63
N PRO A 5 1.80 28.22 -24.73
CA PRO A 5 1.97 26.76 -24.70
C PRO A 5 3.28 26.30 -24.06
N VAL A 6 4.30 27.15 -24.03
CA VAL A 6 5.61 26.88 -23.38
C VAL A 6 5.49 26.77 -21.86
N ILE A 7 4.63 27.57 -21.21
CA ILE A 7 4.45 27.54 -19.74
C ILE A 7 3.77 26.23 -19.32
N ILE A 8 2.80 25.76 -20.10
CA ILE A 8 2.10 24.49 -19.80
C ILE A 8 3.04 23.28 -19.99
N CYS A 9 3.94 23.32 -20.97
CA CYS A 9 4.93 22.26 -21.18
C CYS A 9 5.98 22.22 -20.04
N LEU A 10 6.47 23.39 -19.59
CA LEU A 10 7.41 23.49 -18.48
C LEU A 10 6.80 23.06 -17.15
N MET A 11 5.52 23.36 -16.87
CA MET A 11 4.81 22.90 -15.69
C MET A 11 4.60 21.38 -15.71
N ARG A 12 4.32 20.75 -16.87
CA ARG A 12 4.22 19.29 -17.00
C ARG A 12 5.57 18.59 -16.79
N CYS A 13 6.65 19.14 -17.33
CA CYS A 13 7.99 18.60 -17.13
C CYS A 13 8.46 18.74 -15.68
N ALA A 14 8.19 19.85 -15.01
CA ALA A 14 8.50 20.06 -13.61
C ALA A 14 7.69 19.09 -12.69
N TYR A 15 6.43 18.85 -13.01
CA TYR A 15 5.57 17.92 -12.27
C TYR A 15 6.02 16.45 -12.43
N GLN A 16 6.49 16.04 -13.63
CA GLN A 16 7.04 14.70 -13.84
C GLN A 16 8.43 14.51 -13.21
N ALA A 17 9.22 15.58 -13.09
CA ALA A 17 10.51 15.53 -12.43
C ALA A 17 10.37 15.49 -10.89
N TYR A 18 9.34 16.13 -10.35
CA TYR A 18 9.06 16.18 -8.91
C TYR A 18 8.81 14.79 -8.29
N THR A 19 8.18 13.89 -9.01
CA THR A 19 7.93 12.51 -8.56
C THR A 19 9.17 11.60 -8.55
N ARG A 20 10.30 12.06 -9.10
CA ARG A 20 11.53 11.27 -9.26
C ARG A 20 12.77 11.81 -8.55
N TYR A 21 12.80 13.10 -8.17
CA TYR A 21 14.02 13.75 -7.67
C TYR A 21 13.72 14.72 -6.52
N ASN A 22 14.67 14.82 -5.57
CA ASN A 22 14.62 15.81 -4.49
C ASN A 22 14.69 17.23 -5.07
N THR A 23 14.01 18.19 -4.44
CA THR A 23 13.88 19.61 -4.86
C THR A 23 15.20 20.25 -5.27
N ARG A 24 16.32 19.92 -4.59
CA ARG A 24 17.67 20.41 -4.94
C ARG A 24 18.17 19.89 -6.29
N GLN A 25 17.84 18.66 -6.65
CA GLN A 25 18.23 18.07 -7.95
C GLN A 25 17.39 18.63 -9.10
N ILE A 26 16.12 18.91 -8.86
CA ILE A 26 15.22 19.55 -9.86
C ILE A 26 15.73 20.95 -10.19
N ILE A 27 16.12 21.73 -9.20
CA ILE A 27 16.69 23.08 -9.39
C ILE A 27 17.99 23.00 -10.21
N ALA A 28 18.87 22.05 -9.91
CA ALA A 28 20.11 21.84 -10.66
C ALA A 28 19.88 21.47 -12.13
N ILE A 29 18.88 20.61 -12.41
CA ILE A 29 18.50 20.18 -13.77
C ILE A 29 17.90 21.36 -14.55
N LEU A 30 17.03 22.15 -13.93
CA LEU A 30 16.43 23.34 -14.57
C LEU A 30 17.48 24.42 -14.87
N LEU A 31 18.45 24.62 -13.97
CA LEU A 31 19.56 25.57 -14.19
C LEU A 31 20.55 25.07 -15.28
N HIS A 32 20.73 23.76 -15.42
CA HIS A 32 21.62 23.17 -16.44
C HIS A 32 20.99 23.11 -17.83
N SER A 33 19.65 23.01 -17.92
CA SER A 33 18.90 22.97 -19.19
C SER A 33 18.69 24.35 -19.81
N LEU A 34 18.82 25.41 -19.02
CA LEU A 34 18.69 26.81 -19.46
C LEU A 34 20.07 27.38 -19.79
N HIS A 35 20.64 26.98 -20.94
CA HIS A 35 21.77 27.65 -21.59
C HIS A 35 21.32 29.01 -22.14
N ILE A 36 20.81 29.88 -21.25
CA ILE A 36 20.44 31.25 -21.61
C ILE A 36 21.40 32.18 -20.88
N ARG A 37 22.19 32.91 -21.66
CA ARG A 37 22.80 34.15 -21.22
C ARG A 37 21.69 35.15 -20.91
N ALA A 38 21.05 35.00 -19.74
CA ALA A 38 19.98 35.86 -19.28
C ALA A 38 20.58 36.94 -18.39
N THR A 39 20.31 38.19 -18.75
CA THR A 39 20.56 39.42 -17.98
C THR A 39 20.04 39.25 -16.53
N VAL A 40 20.69 39.89 -15.58
CA VAL A 40 20.43 39.88 -14.12
C VAL A 40 18.93 40.05 -13.73
N ILE A 41 18.15 40.72 -14.58
CA ILE A 41 16.70 40.95 -14.36
C ILE A 41 15.87 39.62 -14.49
N ALA A 42 16.22 38.72 -15.38
CA ALA A 42 15.52 37.45 -15.53
C ALA A 42 15.85 36.48 -14.38
N SER A 43 17.05 36.57 -13.79
CA SER A 43 17.48 35.78 -12.64
C SER A 43 16.71 36.13 -11.36
N THR A 44 16.46 37.42 -11.09
CA THR A 44 15.70 37.88 -9.93
C THR A 44 14.22 37.57 -10.04
N ALA A 45 13.61 37.68 -11.23
CA ALA A 45 12.23 37.29 -11.45
C ALA A 45 12.02 35.76 -11.31
N LEU A 46 12.97 34.96 -11.83
CA LEU A 46 12.93 33.50 -11.69
C LEU A 46 13.15 33.07 -10.24
N ALA A 47 14.06 33.69 -9.51
CA ALA A 47 14.28 33.45 -8.09
C ALA A 47 13.05 33.84 -7.25
N GLY A 48 12.37 34.92 -7.60
CA GLY A 48 11.12 35.34 -6.97
C GLY A 48 9.97 34.36 -7.23
N ILE A 49 9.82 33.86 -8.46
CA ILE A 49 8.81 32.87 -8.82
C ILE A 49 9.11 31.53 -8.14
N ILE A 50 10.36 31.08 -8.16
CA ILE A 50 10.79 29.85 -7.46
C ILE A 50 10.59 30.00 -5.95
N GLY A 51 10.97 31.14 -5.37
CA GLY A 51 10.75 31.43 -3.95
C GLY A 51 9.26 31.49 -3.56
N THR A 52 8.39 31.97 -4.46
CA THR A 52 6.93 31.98 -4.26
C THR A 52 6.35 30.58 -4.38
N ILE A 53 6.80 29.79 -5.35
CA ILE A 53 6.38 28.37 -5.52
C ILE A 53 6.82 27.54 -4.31
N ILE A 54 8.09 27.68 -3.87
CA ILE A 54 8.59 26.99 -2.68
C ILE A 54 7.87 27.41 -1.40
N ARG A 55 7.51 28.70 -1.26
CA ARG A 55 6.72 29.20 -0.13
C ARG A 55 5.27 28.74 -0.16
N GLN A 56 4.69 28.53 -1.34
CA GLN A 56 3.32 28.07 -1.48
C GLN A 56 3.19 26.55 -1.22
N GLU A 57 4.25 25.78 -1.47
CA GLU A 57 4.29 24.34 -1.14
C GLU A 57 4.49 24.06 0.36
N SER A 58 5.10 25.00 1.11
CA SER A 58 5.38 24.82 2.54
C SER A 58 4.17 25.03 3.46
N ASN A 59 2.96 25.20 2.94
CA ASN A 59 1.79 25.48 3.78
C ASN A 59 0.56 24.62 3.45
N ILE A 60 0.72 23.48 2.77
CA ILE A 60 -0.39 22.54 2.56
C ILE A 60 -0.38 21.54 3.70
N MET A 61 -1.27 21.75 4.68
CA MET A 61 -1.51 20.79 5.75
C MET A 61 -2.30 19.62 5.19
N ILE A 62 -1.77 18.41 5.28
CA ILE A 62 -2.45 17.18 4.87
C ILE A 62 -3.21 16.61 6.06
N HIS A 63 -4.53 16.57 5.97
CA HIS A 63 -5.41 16.01 6.98
C HIS A 63 -5.56 14.51 6.78
N VAL A 64 -5.19 13.75 7.79
CA VAL A 64 -5.13 12.28 7.78
C VAL A 64 -6.17 11.71 8.71
N VAL A 65 -6.86 10.67 8.27
CA VAL A 65 -7.71 9.82 9.10
C VAL A 65 -7.10 8.43 9.17
N LEU A 66 -7.00 7.87 10.39
CA LEU A 66 -6.51 6.51 10.63
C LEU A 66 -7.67 5.59 11.01
N VAL A 67 -7.79 4.46 10.33
CA VAL A 67 -8.82 3.44 10.60
C VAL A 67 -8.15 2.08 10.73
N ASP A 68 -8.02 1.58 11.97
CA ASP A 68 -7.37 0.31 12.29
C ASP A 68 -7.92 -0.16 13.64
N ASP A 69 -8.34 -1.41 13.78
CA ASP A 69 -8.85 -1.95 15.06
C ASP A 69 -7.74 -2.20 16.07
N HIS A 70 -6.48 -2.30 15.63
CA HIS A 70 -5.32 -2.48 16.49
C HIS A 70 -4.89 -1.15 17.14
N VAL A 71 -5.27 -0.93 18.40
CA VAL A 71 -5.00 0.32 19.15
C VAL A 71 -3.53 0.72 19.11
N VAL A 72 -2.61 -0.24 19.29
CA VAL A 72 -1.16 0.04 19.35
C VAL A 72 -0.64 0.54 18.00
N VAL A 73 -1.05 -0.11 16.92
CA VAL A 73 -0.66 0.27 15.55
C VAL A 73 -1.19 1.66 15.23
N ARG A 74 -2.48 1.89 15.45
CA ARG A 74 -3.14 3.17 15.19
C ARG A 74 -2.52 4.31 15.97
N SER A 75 -2.31 4.12 17.30
CA SER A 75 -1.69 5.15 18.13
C SER A 75 -0.23 5.41 17.75
N GLY A 76 0.52 4.38 17.41
CA GLY A 76 1.91 4.51 16.95
C GLY A 76 2.00 5.32 15.66
N PHE A 77 1.15 5.04 14.68
CA PHE A 77 1.09 5.79 13.43
C PHE A 77 0.62 7.23 13.62
N ALA A 78 -0.37 7.45 14.49
CA ALA A 78 -0.80 8.81 14.82
C ALA A 78 0.35 9.63 15.43
N GLN A 79 1.11 9.03 16.33
CA GLN A 79 2.28 9.69 16.94
C GLN A 79 3.37 9.97 15.91
N LEU A 80 3.68 9.03 15.03
CA LEU A 80 4.69 9.22 13.97
C LEU A 80 4.29 10.35 13.02
N LEU A 81 3.04 10.38 12.56
CA LEU A 81 2.56 11.44 11.66
C LEU A 81 2.50 12.80 12.36
N SER A 82 2.25 12.86 13.67
CA SER A 82 2.20 14.10 14.43
C SER A 82 3.58 14.76 14.63
N LEU A 83 4.67 14.07 14.33
CA LEU A 83 6.02 14.64 14.36
C LEU A 83 6.34 15.49 13.11
N GLU A 84 5.50 15.42 12.10
CA GLU A 84 5.70 16.12 10.83
C GLU A 84 4.85 17.39 10.77
N ASP A 85 5.47 18.51 10.47
CA ASP A 85 4.82 19.84 10.50
C ASP A 85 3.74 20.04 9.41
N ASP A 86 3.75 19.20 8.37
CA ASP A 86 2.84 19.25 7.22
C ASP A 86 1.71 18.21 7.27
N LEU A 87 1.69 17.35 8.32
CA LEU A 87 0.70 16.29 8.49
C LEU A 87 -0.13 16.52 9.76
N ASN A 88 -1.46 16.38 9.65
CA ASN A 88 -2.37 16.51 10.79
C ASN A 88 -3.34 15.33 10.85
N VAL A 89 -3.23 14.51 11.88
CA VAL A 89 -4.16 13.40 12.14
C VAL A 89 -5.44 13.97 12.77
N ILE A 90 -6.49 14.16 11.96
CA ILE A 90 -7.76 14.74 12.39
C ILE A 90 -8.76 13.70 12.92
N GLY A 91 -8.47 12.40 12.79
CA GLY A 91 -9.35 11.36 13.31
C GLY A 91 -8.65 10.01 13.41
N GLN A 92 -9.04 9.25 14.44
CA GLN A 92 -8.58 7.89 14.69
C GLN A 92 -9.77 7.02 15.04
N PHE A 93 -10.00 5.94 14.29
CA PHE A 93 -11.18 5.10 14.44
C PHE A 93 -10.79 3.61 14.48
N SER A 94 -11.50 2.85 15.28
CA SER A 94 -11.27 1.40 15.44
C SER A 94 -12.14 0.55 14.52
N SER A 95 -13.03 1.15 13.74
CA SER A 95 -13.95 0.43 12.85
C SER A 95 -14.42 1.32 11.71
N ALA A 96 -14.89 0.68 10.64
CA ALA A 96 -15.47 1.35 9.48
C ALA A 96 -16.72 2.17 9.84
N ALA A 97 -17.58 1.63 10.72
CA ALA A 97 -18.81 2.30 11.15
C ALA A 97 -18.51 3.61 11.88
N LEU A 98 -17.52 3.61 12.78
CA LEU A 98 -17.10 4.80 13.51
C LEU A 98 -16.40 5.82 12.62
N ALA A 99 -15.63 5.36 11.64
CA ALA A 99 -14.89 6.23 10.73
C ALA A 99 -15.78 6.91 9.68
N TRP A 100 -16.88 6.27 9.30
CA TRP A 100 -17.73 6.71 8.17
C TRP A 100 -18.11 8.20 8.20
N PRO A 101 -18.65 8.77 9.31
CA PRO A 101 -19.01 10.18 9.34
C PRO A 101 -17.82 11.11 9.08
N ALA A 102 -16.66 10.80 9.66
CA ALA A 102 -15.45 11.59 9.49
C ALA A 102 -14.90 11.50 8.07
N LEU A 103 -14.90 10.30 7.46
CA LEU A 103 -14.42 10.08 6.09
C LEU A 103 -15.30 10.77 5.04
N MET A 104 -16.55 11.07 5.35
CA MET A 104 -17.45 11.82 4.49
C MET A 104 -17.19 13.34 4.52
N HIS A 105 -16.43 13.84 5.48
CA HIS A 105 -16.02 15.26 5.53
C HIS A 105 -15.04 15.60 4.39
N ASP A 106 -15.18 16.82 3.84
CA ASP A 106 -14.35 17.29 2.72
C ASP A 106 -12.92 17.66 3.14
N ASP A 107 -12.70 17.87 4.43
CA ASP A 107 -11.39 18.19 4.99
C ASP A 107 -10.39 17.02 4.98
N VAL A 108 -10.87 15.78 4.78
CA VAL A 108 -10.00 14.61 4.74
C VAL A 108 -9.26 14.55 3.41
N ASN A 109 -7.93 14.69 3.46
CA ASN A 109 -7.07 14.57 2.28
C ASN A 109 -6.68 13.13 1.98
N VAL A 110 -6.44 12.33 3.02
CA VAL A 110 -6.07 10.91 2.89
C VAL A 110 -6.54 10.10 4.08
N ALA A 111 -7.01 8.89 3.84
CA ALA A 111 -7.26 7.91 4.89
C ALA A 111 -6.23 6.77 4.81
N VAL A 112 -5.69 6.36 5.96
CA VAL A 112 -4.91 5.14 6.11
C VAL A 112 -5.81 4.11 6.76
N MET A 113 -6.08 2.99 6.07
CA MET A 113 -7.10 2.02 6.47
C MET A 113 -6.54 0.61 6.51
N ASP A 114 -6.78 -0.10 7.60
CA ASP A 114 -6.53 -1.54 7.67
C ASP A 114 -7.52 -2.31 6.79
N ILE A 115 -7.05 -3.43 6.21
CA ILE A 115 -7.92 -4.37 5.51
C ILE A 115 -8.79 -5.15 6.50
N ALA A 116 -8.16 -5.69 7.55
CA ALA A 116 -8.76 -6.69 8.43
C ALA A 116 -9.42 -6.02 9.64
N MET A 117 -10.60 -5.46 9.46
CA MET A 117 -11.41 -4.92 10.56
C MET A 117 -12.61 -5.81 10.87
N PRO A 118 -13.10 -5.87 12.13
CA PRO A 118 -14.10 -6.85 12.56
C PRO A 118 -15.51 -6.60 12.01
N ASP A 119 -15.88 -5.36 11.69
CA ASP A 119 -17.23 -4.98 11.26
C ASP A 119 -17.38 -4.93 9.74
N GLU A 120 -16.46 -4.28 9.07
CA GLU A 120 -16.44 -4.13 7.62
C GLU A 120 -14.99 -4.15 7.14
N ASN A 121 -14.69 -4.97 6.14
CA ASN A 121 -13.37 -5.01 5.52
C ASN A 121 -13.02 -3.65 4.91
N GLY A 122 -11.76 -3.20 5.11
CA GLY A 122 -11.30 -1.89 4.63
C GLY A 122 -11.43 -1.69 3.13
N LEU A 123 -11.34 -2.75 2.32
CA LEU A 123 -11.55 -2.66 0.87
C LEU A 123 -13.03 -2.40 0.53
N SER A 124 -13.97 -2.99 1.30
CA SER A 124 -15.40 -2.72 1.14
C SER A 124 -15.74 -1.30 1.53
N LEU A 125 -15.17 -0.81 2.64
CA LEU A 125 -15.27 0.58 3.05
C LEU A 125 -14.76 1.52 1.96
N LEU A 126 -13.59 1.24 1.38
CA LEU A 126 -13.01 2.05 0.31
C LEU A 126 -13.90 2.08 -0.94
N LYS A 127 -14.41 0.93 -1.39
CA LYS A 127 -15.34 0.86 -2.54
C LYS A 127 -16.57 1.72 -2.28
N ARG A 128 -17.15 1.64 -1.09
CA ARG A 128 -18.32 2.42 -0.68
C ARG A 128 -18.03 3.93 -0.64
N LEU A 129 -16.84 4.33 -0.13
CA LEU A 129 -16.38 5.72 -0.13
C LEU A 129 -16.19 6.24 -1.56
N ARG A 130 -15.53 5.48 -2.43
CA ARG A 130 -15.29 5.85 -3.83
C ARG A 130 -16.57 5.98 -4.64
N ALA A 131 -17.61 5.20 -4.32
CA ALA A 131 -18.92 5.34 -4.95
C ALA A 131 -19.59 6.70 -4.64
N GLN A 132 -19.33 7.27 -3.45
CA GLN A 132 -19.89 8.57 -3.05
C GLN A 132 -18.93 9.74 -3.29
N LYS A 133 -17.62 9.50 -3.15
CA LYS A 133 -16.54 10.45 -3.37
C LYS A 133 -15.52 9.87 -4.35
N PRO A 134 -15.70 9.98 -5.68
CA PRO A 134 -14.81 9.37 -6.68
C PRO A 134 -13.34 9.80 -6.56
N GLY A 135 -13.09 11.01 -6.03
CA GLY A 135 -11.75 11.54 -5.77
C GLY A 135 -11.14 11.15 -4.42
N PHE A 136 -11.83 10.36 -3.59
CA PHE A 136 -11.35 9.99 -2.26
C PHE A 136 -10.03 9.21 -2.34
N ARG A 137 -9.06 9.60 -1.51
CA ARG A 137 -7.71 9.02 -1.50
C ARG A 137 -7.51 8.17 -0.25
N ALA A 138 -7.06 6.95 -0.47
CA ALA A 138 -6.79 6.02 0.62
C ALA A 138 -5.50 5.25 0.41
N ILE A 139 -4.81 5.00 1.51
CA ILE A 139 -3.71 4.06 1.64
C ILE A 139 -4.24 2.85 2.37
N ILE A 140 -4.11 1.70 1.78
CA ILE A 140 -4.42 0.42 2.43
C ILE A 140 -3.19 -0.03 3.22
N LEU A 141 -3.42 -0.39 4.47
CA LEU A 141 -2.42 -0.94 5.37
C LEU A 141 -2.75 -2.40 5.64
N SER A 142 -1.80 -3.30 5.48
CA SER A 142 -2.05 -4.74 5.59
C SER A 142 -0.84 -5.48 6.15
N ILE A 143 -1.09 -6.61 6.80
CA ILE A 143 -0.05 -7.58 7.13
C ILE A 143 0.33 -8.44 5.92
N TYR A 144 -0.50 -8.46 4.88
CA TYR A 144 -0.33 -9.27 3.67
C TYR A 144 0.39 -8.48 2.59
N ASP A 145 1.31 -9.14 1.90
CA ASP A 145 2.09 -8.61 0.77
C ASP A 145 1.88 -9.42 -0.53
N SER A 146 0.89 -10.33 -0.55
CA SER A 146 0.62 -11.16 -1.72
C SER A 146 0.03 -10.35 -2.88
N PRO A 147 0.28 -10.77 -4.15
CA PRO A 147 -0.23 -10.11 -5.34
C PRO A 147 -1.73 -9.92 -5.32
N THR A 148 -2.46 -10.90 -4.79
CA THR A 148 -3.94 -10.89 -4.74
C THR A 148 -4.48 -9.76 -3.87
N PHE A 149 -3.89 -9.55 -2.67
CA PHE A 149 -4.32 -8.46 -1.79
C PHE A 149 -3.95 -7.10 -2.35
N VAL A 150 -2.73 -6.95 -2.90
CA VAL A 150 -2.30 -5.71 -3.52
C VAL A 150 -3.20 -5.35 -4.70
N GLN A 151 -3.47 -6.33 -5.60
CA GLN A 151 -4.35 -6.11 -6.74
C GLN A 151 -5.78 -5.77 -6.31
N SER A 152 -6.34 -6.50 -5.33
CA SER A 152 -7.68 -6.22 -4.80
C SER A 152 -7.80 -4.82 -4.20
N ALA A 153 -6.73 -4.30 -3.58
CA ALA A 153 -6.70 -2.94 -3.05
C ALA A 153 -6.69 -1.91 -4.20
N LEU A 154 -5.90 -2.13 -5.23
CA LEU A 154 -5.86 -1.27 -6.42
C LEU A 154 -7.19 -1.27 -7.16
N ASP A 155 -7.82 -2.44 -7.33
CA ASP A 155 -9.14 -2.59 -7.96
C ASP A 155 -10.25 -1.92 -7.13
N ALA A 156 -10.10 -1.87 -5.80
CA ALA A 156 -10.98 -1.12 -4.92
C ALA A 156 -10.78 0.40 -5.03
N GLY A 157 -9.74 0.86 -5.74
CA GLY A 157 -9.41 2.26 -5.97
C GLY A 157 -8.47 2.85 -4.91
N ALA A 158 -7.65 2.02 -4.26
CA ALA A 158 -6.61 2.51 -3.35
C ALA A 158 -5.59 3.37 -4.11
N SER A 159 -5.21 4.50 -3.49
CA SER A 159 -4.14 5.36 -3.99
C SER A 159 -2.77 4.92 -3.47
N GLY A 160 -2.74 4.11 -2.42
CA GLY A 160 -1.52 3.56 -1.85
C GLY A 160 -1.71 2.20 -1.19
N TYR A 161 -0.61 1.46 -1.07
CA TYR A 161 -0.54 0.20 -0.34
C TYR A 161 0.74 0.11 0.47
N LEU A 162 0.60 -0.15 1.75
CA LEU A 162 1.69 -0.36 2.71
C LEU A 162 1.51 -1.69 3.44
N THR A 163 2.60 -2.37 3.72
CA THR A 163 2.57 -3.45 4.70
C THR A 163 2.70 -2.88 6.12
N LYS A 164 2.08 -3.51 7.13
CA LYS A 164 2.23 -3.10 8.56
C LYS A 164 3.66 -3.26 9.08
N ARG A 165 4.57 -3.76 8.26
CA ARG A 165 6.03 -3.84 8.52
C ARG A 165 6.80 -2.63 8.01
N CYS A 166 6.14 -1.67 7.35
CA CYS A 166 6.77 -0.47 6.82
C CYS A 166 7.42 0.36 7.94
N GLY A 167 8.55 0.98 7.61
CA GLY A 167 9.22 1.91 8.51
C GLY A 167 8.46 3.24 8.65
N PRO A 168 8.78 4.03 9.70
CA PRO A 168 8.16 5.34 9.93
C PRO A 168 8.29 6.28 8.72
N GLU A 169 9.47 6.33 8.11
CA GLU A 169 9.72 7.19 6.96
C GLU A 169 8.87 6.79 5.74
N GLU A 170 8.62 5.49 5.56
CA GLU A 170 7.83 4.98 4.45
C GLU A 170 6.35 5.36 4.60
N LEU A 171 5.80 5.30 5.81
CA LEU A 171 4.45 5.76 6.10
C LEU A 171 4.30 7.26 5.79
N VAL A 172 5.23 8.10 6.29
CA VAL A 172 5.23 9.55 6.06
C VAL A 172 5.29 9.87 4.56
N GLN A 173 6.20 9.22 3.82
CA GLN A 173 6.31 9.39 2.36
C GLN A 173 5.04 8.99 1.62
N ALA A 174 4.42 7.87 2.00
CA ALA A 174 3.18 7.42 1.40
C ALA A 174 2.04 8.42 1.63
N VAL A 175 1.88 8.90 2.87
CA VAL A 175 0.85 9.88 3.23
C VAL A 175 1.05 11.18 2.45
N ARG A 176 2.28 11.69 2.35
CA ARG A 176 2.59 12.87 1.54
C ARG A 176 2.28 12.68 0.06
N SER A 177 2.77 11.58 -0.53
CA SER A 177 2.54 11.29 -1.94
C SER A 177 1.06 11.22 -2.28
N VAL A 178 0.29 10.45 -1.51
CA VAL A 178 -1.15 10.26 -1.72
C VAL A 178 -1.94 11.52 -1.38
N GLY A 179 -1.60 12.21 -0.29
CA GLY A 179 -2.21 13.47 0.10
C GLY A 179 -2.11 14.56 -0.97
N MET A 180 -0.99 14.59 -1.70
CA MET A 180 -0.76 15.49 -2.85
C MET A 180 -1.36 14.98 -4.18
N GLY A 181 -2.08 13.86 -4.18
CA GLY A 181 -2.73 13.29 -5.36
C GLY A 181 -1.91 12.30 -6.16
N GLY A 182 -0.76 11.88 -5.64
CA GLY A 182 0.05 10.81 -6.21
C GLY A 182 -0.42 9.43 -5.78
N HIS A 183 0.40 8.43 -6.12
CA HIS A 183 0.23 7.04 -5.70
C HIS A 183 1.48 6.56 -4.95
N TYR A 184 1.30 5.59 -4.06
CA TYR A 184 2.42 4.99 -3.34
C TYR A 184 2.22 3.49 -3.14
N LEU A 185 3.19 2.70 -3.57
CA LEU A 185 3.25 1.26 -3.28
C LEU A 185 4.57 0.96 -2.60
N CYS A 186 4.53 0.30 -1.46
CA CYS A 186 5.76 -0.14 -0.77
C CYS A 186 6.54 -1.15 -1.62
N ALA A 187 7.82 -1.34 -1.27
CA ALA A 187 8.70 -2.24 -2.01
C ALA A 187 8.15 -3.67 -2.07
N ASP A 188 7.51 -4.14 -1.00
CA ASP A 188 6.89 -5.47 -0.94
C ASP A 188 5.71 -5.58 -1.93
N ALA A 189 4.82 -4.60 -1.96
CA ALA A 189 3.70 -4.54 -2.92
C ALA A 189 4.19 -4.48 -4.37
N LEU A 190 5.23 -3.69 -4.64
CA LEU A 190 5.82 -3.62 -5.98
C LEU A 190 6.46 -4.96 -6.40
N ARG A 191 7.13 -5.67 -5.49
CA ARG A 191 7.66 -7.01 -5.74
C ARG A 191 6.54 -8.00 -6.03
N ALA A 192 5.48 -7.97 -5.24
CA ALA A 192 4.31 -8.81 -5.43
C ALA A 192 3.69 -8.62 -6.83
N LEU A 193 3.55 -7.39 -7.30
CA LEU A 193 2.98 -7.10 -8.62
C LEU A 193 3.91 -7.42 -9.79
N ARG A 194 5.25 -7.33 -9.59
CA ARG A 194 6.25 -7.58 -10.66
C ARG A 194 6.56 -9.05 -10.86
N GLY A 195 6.47 -9.81 -9.82
CA GLY A 195 6.87 -11.20 -9.76
C GLY A 195 5.85 -12.00 -8.99
N GLY A 196 4.62 -12.05 -9.46
CA GLY A 196 3.80 -13.19 -9.08
C GLY A 196 4.57 -14.44 -9.49
N GLU A 197 5.29 -15.05 -8.53
CA GLU A 197 5.77 -16.41 -8.72
C GLU A 197 4.56 -17.19 -9.21
N GLN A 198 4.69 -17.82 -10.38
CA GLN A 198 3.57 -18.59 -10.92
C GLN A 198 3.13 -19.57 -9.82
N PRO A 199 1.83 -19.81 -9.62
CA PRO A 199 1.32 -20.68 -8.55
C PRO A 199 2.08 -22.01 -8.46
N ALA A 200 2.59 -22.51 -9.59
CA ALA A 200 3.43 -23.70 -9.68
C ALA A 200 4.80 -23.52 -8.97
N GLN A 201 5.44 -22.36 -9.06
CA GLN A 201 6.79 -22.13 -8.51
C GLN A 201 6.78 -22.00 -6.97
N VAL A 202 5.71 -21.46 -6.39
CA VAL A 202 5.59 -21.32 -4.94
C VAL A 202 5.59 -22.66 -4.22
N LEU A 203 5.07 -23.70 -4.87
CA LEU A 203 5.03 -25.07 -4.33
C LEU A 203 6.24 -25.95 -4.71
N GLU A 204 7.21 -25.45 -5.50
CA GLU A 204 8.42 -26.19 -5.86
C GLU A 204 9.34 -26.48 -4.67
N VAL A 205 9.22 -25.72 -3.59
CA VAL A 205 9.92 -25.96 -2.33
C VAL A 205 9.43 -27.20 -1.59
N LEU A 206 8.22 -27.69 -1.94
CA LEU A 206 7.62 -28.88 -1.37
C LEU A 206 8.05 -30.12 -2.16
N THR A 207 8.36 -31.18 -1.43
CA THR A 207 8.49 -32.51 -2.06
C THR A 207 7.14 -32.97 -2.59
N PRO A 208 7.08 -33.95 -3.54
CA PRO A 208 5.81 -34.48 -4.04
C PRO A 208 4.86 -34.93 -2.93
N ARG A 209 5.41 -35.56 -1.88
CA ARG A 209 4.61 -36.06 -0.75
C ARG A 209 4.10 -34.93 0.15
N GLU A 210 4.90 -33.91 0.37
CA GLU A 210 4.48 -32.71 1.11
C GLU A 210 3.40 -31.94 0.34
N ARG A 211 3.45 -31.95 -1.00
CA ARG A 211 2.43 -31.34 -1.85
C ARG A 211 1.08 -32.05 -1.74
N GLU A 212 1.07 -33.38 -1.77
CA GLU A 212 -0.15 -34.16 -1.54
C GLU A 212 -0.78 -33.87 -0.16
N VAL A 213 0.06 -33.77 0.87
CA VAL A 213 -0.40 -33.39 2.22
C VAL A 213 -0.92 -31.95 2.25
N PHE A 214 -0.24 -31.00 1.59
CA PHE A 214 -0.68 -29.62 1.44
C PHE A 214 -2.08 -29.55 0.81
N ASP A 215 -2.28 -30.21 -0.33
CA ASP A 215 -3.56 -30.19 -1.07
C ASP A 215 -4.75 -30.69 -0.24
N LEU A 216 -4.51 -31.69 0.61
CA LEU A 216 -5.54 -32.24 1.49
C LEU A 216 -5.79 -31.34 2.73
N LEU A 217 -4.74 -30.76 3.31
CA LEU A 217 -4.85 -29.82 4.44
C LEU A 217 -5.66 -28.58 4.04
N VAL A 218 -5.41 -28.05 2.85
CA VAL A 218 -6.09 -26.84 2.34
C VAL A 218 -7.55 -27.12 2.00
N LYS A 219 -7.90 -28.37 1.65
CA LYS A 219 -9.30 -28.83 1.48
C LYS A 219 -10.04 -29.02 2.80
N GLY A 220 -9.33 -28.94 3.93
CA GLY A 220 -9.91 -29.07 5.26
C GLY A 220 -9.87 -30.49 5.83
N ASP A 221 -9.17 -31.43 5.17
CA ASP A 221 -9.03 -32.80 5.67
C ASP A 221 -8.28 -32.85 7.01
N SER A 222 -8.77 -33.63 7.94
CA SER A 222 -8.10 -33.90 9.21
C SER A 222 -6.89 -34.80 9.01
N VAL A 223 -5.94 -34.80 9.97
CA VAL A 223 -4.76 -35.69 9.96
C VAL A 223 -5.14 -37.17 9.80
N LYS A 224 -6.29 -37.57 10.37
CA LYS A 224 -6.78 -38.95 10.27
C LYS A 224 -7.23 -39.29 8.85
N GLU A 225 -7.97 -38.40 8.21
CA GLU A 225 -8.44 -38.53 6.82
C GLU A 225 -7.27 -38.55 5.84
N ILE A 226 -6.29 -37.63 6.05
CA ILE A 226 -5.06 -37.61 5.24
C ILE A 226 -4.27 -38.89 5.38
N ALA A 227 -4.10 -39.38 6.61
CA ALA A 227 -3.42 -40.65 6.87
C ALA A 227 -4.09 -41.79 6.13
N PHE A 228 -5.41 -41.87 6.17
CA PHE A 228 -6.19 -42.88 5.46
C PHE A 228 -6.06 -42.75 3.93
N LYS A 229 -6.25 -41.52 3.39
CA LYS A 229 -6.19 -41.29 1.94
C LYS A 229 -4.82 -41.53 1.32
N LEU A 230 -3.76 -41.28 2.07
CA LEU A 230 -2.39 -41.41 1.58
C LEU A 230 -1.68 -42.70 2.02
N ASP A 231 -2.37 -43.57 2.74
CA ASP A 231 -1.82 -44.81 3.33
C ASP A 231 -0.56 -44.55 4.18
N LEU A 232 -0.68 -43.60 5.11
CA LEU A 232 0.38 -43.16 6.02
C LEU A 232 -0.02 -43.34 7.48
N SER A 233 1.00 -43.41 8.35
CA SER A 233 0.74 -43.25 9.79
C SER A 233 0.39 -41.82 10.14
N HIS A 234 -0.44 -41.61 11.20
CA HIS A 234 -0.74 -40.26 11.72
C HIS A 234 0.55 -39.48 12.05
N LYS A 235 1.55 -40.18 12.61
CA LYS A 235 2.85 -39.59 12.94
C LYS A 235 3.57 -39.05 11.68
N THR A 236 3.52 -39.77 10.59
CA THR A 236 4.12 -39.38 9.31
C THR A 236 3.42 -38.16 8.74
N VAL A 237 2.09 -38.12 8.81
CA VAL A 237 1.32 -36.93 8.37
C VAL A 237 1.65 -35.71 9.20
N HIS A 238 1.82 -35.83 10.52
CA HIS A 238 2.25 -34.73 11.38
C HIS A 238 3.63 -34.21 10.99
N VAL A 239 4.58 -35.06 10.63
CA VAL A 239 5.91 -34.67 10.18
C VAL A 239 5.80 -33.86 8.85
N HIS A 240 5.06 -34.42 7.87
CA HIS A 240 4.86 -33.69 6.60
C HIS A 240 4.16 -32.38 6.78
N ARG A 241 3.11 -32.31 7.63
CA ARG A 241 2.43 -31.06 7.96
C ARG A 241 3.40 -30.04 8.56
N ALA A 242 4.24 -30.42 9.52
CA ALA A 242 5.23 -29.53 10.12
C ALA A 242 6.23 -29.00 9.08
N ASN A 243 6.70 -29.87 8.17
CA ASN A 243 7.61 -29.50 7.10
C ASN A 243 6.93 -28.52 6.10
N VAL A 244 5.68 -28.79 5.72
CA VAL A 244 4.90 -27.91 4.83
C VAL A 244 4.77 -26.52 5.45
N LEU A 245 4.32 -26.46 6.71
CA LEU A 245 4.18 -25.18 7.44
C LEU A 245 5.53 -24.45 7.51
N GLY A 246 6.61 -25.13 7.86
CA GLY A 246 7.95 -24.53 7.96
C GLY A 246 8.48 -24.02 6.61
N LYS A 247 8.32 -24.78 5.54
CA LYS A 247 8.78 -24.43 4.20
C LYS A 247 8.00 -23.26 3.59
N LEU A 248 6.69 -23.18 3.86
CA LEU A 248 5.81 -22.10 3.39
C LEU A 248 5.69 -20.95 4.39
N GLN A 249 6.49 -20.99 5.48
CA GLN A 249 6.50 -19.98 6.54
C GLN A 249 5.12 -19.69 7.17
N CYS A 250 4.27 -20.71 7.22
CA CYS A 250 2.96 -20.69 7.87
C CYS A 250 3.06 -21.18 9.31
N HIS A 251 2.30 -20.63 10.23
CA HIS A 251 2.29 -21.02 11.65
C HIS A 251 1.12 -21.95 11.98
N SER A 252 0.08 -21.96 11.17
CA SER A 252 -1.13 -22.74 11.37
C SER A 252 -1.69 -23.30 10.07
N THR A 253 -2.63 -24.27 10.16
CA THR A 253 -3.38 -24.75 8.98
C THR A 253 -4.27 -23.66 8.39
N ILE A 254 -4.73 -22.71 9.22
CA ILE A 254 -5.52 -21.56 8.77
C ILE A 254 -4.64 -20.64 7.90
N ASP A 255 -3.41 -20.37 8.33
CA ASP A 255 -2.45 -19.59 7.52
C ASP A 255 -2.16 -20.29 6.19
N LEU A 256 -2.12 -21.64 6.20
CA LEU A 256 -1.91 -22.43 4.99
C LEU A 256 -3.09 -22.30 4.00
N VAL A 257 -4.32 -22.25 4.50
CA VAL A 257 -5.52 -21.99 3.67
C VAL A 257 -5.47 -20.58 3.10
N HIS A 258 -5.13 -19.57 3.89
CA HIS A 258 -4.93 -18.20 3.39
C HIS A 258 -3.82 -18.14 2.35
N PHE A 259 -2.68 -18.78 2.60
CA PHE A 259 -1.59 -18.89 1.64
C PHE A 259 -2.07 -19.50 0.31
N ALA A 260 -2.88 -20.56 0.35
CA ALA A 260 -3.41 -21.19 -0.86
C ALA A 260 -4.40 -20.30 -1.61
N LEU A 261 -5.22 -19.51 -0.90
CA LEU A 261 -6.12 -18.53 -1.49
C LEU A 261 -5.33 -17.39 -2.15
N ASP A 262 -4.32 -16.88 -1.46
CA ASP A 262 -3.49 -15.75 -1.91
C ASP A 262 -2.73 -16.08 -3.20
N HIS A 263 -2.27 -17.33 -3.32
CA HIS A 263 -1.55 -17.81 -4.50
C HIS A 263 -2.45 -18.51 -5.54
N GLN A 264 -3.79 -18.40 -5.42
CA GLN A 264 -4.76 -19.01 -6.34
C GLN A 264 -4.55 -20.51 -6.55
N LEU A 265 -4.09 -21.22 -5.50
CA LEU A 265 -3.80 -22.67 -5.53
C LEU A 265 -5.06 -23.51 -5.32
N LEU A 266 -6.16 -22.90 -4.88
CA LEU A 266 -7.48 -23.51 -4.78
C LEU A 266 -8.21 -23.34 -6.10
N THR A 267 -7.93 -24.20 -7.07
CA THR A 267 -8.79 -24.34 -8.26
C THR A 267 -10.05 -25.11 -7.82
N GLY A 268 -11.17 -24.38 -7.74
CA GLY A 268 -12.47 -25.02 -7.53
C GLY A 268 -12.76 -26.01 -8.67
N HIS A 269 -13.04 -27.22 -8.30
CA HIS A 269 -13.79 -28.16 -9.13
C HIS A 269 -15.26 -28.10 -8.74
#